data_4d3248cc3e33f2c9e7745315df63d292
#
_entry.id   4d3248cc3e33f2c9e7745315df63d292
#
_cell.length_a   1.000
_cell.length_b   1.000
_cell.length_c   1.000
_cell.angle_alpha   90.00
_cell.angle_beta   90.00
_cell.angle_gamma   90.00
#
_symmetry.space_group_name_H-M   'P 1'
#
loop_
_entity.id
_entity.type
_entity.pdbx_description
1 polymer ?
#
loop_
_entity_poly.entity_id
_entity_poly.type
_entity_poly.pdbx_seq_one_letter_code
_entity_poly.pdbx_strand_id
1 'polypeptide(L)'
;NPRSQRWVADHSFLQRHVGSAIAYNVWQYFQVTQDTEFLDGYGAELILEIAHFWSSIASFDAERERYEIHGVMGPDEYHDDYPDAPAAGLSNNAYTNIMAVWVLRRALAVPARVSDMRRAELMTRLDVTRDEIARWEDISRRMYVPMQDDGIISQFDGYETLRELDWDDYRTRYGNIQRLDLILQAEHDTPNRYKLSKQADVLMLFYVFSAEELRELFARLGYPFEYDTIPRNVAYYSARTSHGSTLCRVVHAWVLARSDRPGSMRYFAEALQSDVGD
;
A
#
# COMPACT_ATOMS: atom_id res chain seq x y z
N ASN A 1 -3.04 16.77 19.41
CA ASN A 1 -4.38 16.19 19.57
C ASN A 1 -5.24 17.11 20.46
N PRO A 2 -6.32 17.73 19.94
CA PRO A 2 -7.17 18.66 20.72
C PRO A 2 -7.94 17.94 21.87
N ARG A 3 -8.20 16.66 21.79
CA ARG A 3 -8.89 15.88 22.84
C ARG A 3 -7.97 15.57 24.02
N SER A 4 -6.73 15.16 23.73
CA SER A 4 -5.76 14.78 24.78
C SER A 4 -4.86 15.93 25.25
N GLN A 5 -4.85 17.06 24.52
CA GLN A 5 -3.95 18.20 24.76
C GLN A 5 -2.46 17.82 24.66
N ARG A 6 -2.14 16.76 23.88
CA ARG A 6 -0.78 16.25 23.70
C ARG A 6 -0.33 16.34 22.25
N TRP A 7 0.97 16.54 22.07
CA TRP A 7 1.63 16.32 20.79
C TRP A 7 1.82 14.83 20.55
N VAL A 8 1.64 14.40 19.31
CA VAL A 8 1.90 13.03 18.85
C VAL A 8 3.16 13.06 18.00
N ALA A 9 3.97 12.03 18.07
CA ALA A 9 5.07 11.87 17.13
C ALA A 9 4.56 11.79 15.69
N ASP A 10 5.29 12.39 14.77
CA ASP A 10 5.03 12.29 13.34
C ASP A 10 6.00 11.27 12.74
N HIS A 11 5.48 10.14 12.28
CA HIS A 11 6.24 9.08 11.64
C HIS A 11 6.04 9.03 10.12
N SER A 12 5.47 10.09 9.51
CA SER A 12 5.19 10.15 8.07
C SER A 12 6.44 9.97 7.20
N PHE A 13 7.65 10.21 7.73
CA PHE A 13 8.91 9.90 7.05
C PHE A 13 9.09 8.41 6.72
N LEU A 14 8.32 7.52 7.36
CA LEU A 14 8.29 6.09 7.08
C LEU A 14 7.37 5.70 5.91
N GLN A 15 6.60 6.64 5.37
CA GLN A 15 5.73 6.45 4.21
C GLN A 15 6.53 6.35 2.90
N ARG A 16 7.41 5.34 2.82
CA ARG A 16 8.31 5.10 1.66
C ARG A 16 7.55 4.81 0.37
N HIS A 17 6.31 4.34 0.47
CA HIS A 17 5.43 4.04 -0.66
C HIS A 17 5.14 5.24 -1.58
N VAL A 18 5.36 6.47 -1.13
CA VAL A 18 5.20 7.69 -1.95
C VAL A 18 6.08 7.63 -3.20
N GLY A 19 7.31 7.10 -3.11
CA GLY A 19 8.15 6.85 -4.27
C GLY A 19 7.49 5.93 -5.30
N SER A 20 6.86 4.84 -4.86
CA SER A 20 6.11 3.95 -5.75
C SER A 20 4.92 4.64 -6.41
N ALA A 21 4.22 5.54 -5.71
CA ALA A 21 3.12 6.31 -6.29
C ALA A 21 3.63 7.25 -7.42
N ILE A 22 4.82 7.83 -7.26
CA ILE A 22 5.47 8.62 -8.32
C ILE A 22 5.76 7.73 -9.54
N ALA A 23 6.39 6.58 -9.33
CA ALA A 23 6.68 5.63 -10.42
C ALA A 23 5.39 5.17 -11.13
N TYR A 24 4.32 4.94 -10.37
CA TYR A 24 3.01 4.59 -10.91
C TYR A 24 2.44 5.70 -11.80
N ASN A 25 2.45 6.95 -11.35
CA ASN A 25 1.96 8.09 -12.12
C ASN A 25 2.77 8.32 -13.40
N VAL A 26 4.11 8.21 -13.33
CA VAL A 26 5.00 8.29 -14.49
C VAL A 26 4.65 7.21 -15.53
N TRP A 27 4.46 5.98 -15.05
CA TRP A 27 4.12 4.88 -15.93
C TRP A 27 2.72 5.02 -16.54
N GLN A 28 1.72 5.43 -15.77
CA GLN A 28 0.35 5.67 -16.25
C GLN A 28 0.32 6.80 -17.28
N TYR A 29 1.05 7.90 -17.03
CA TYR A 29 1.18 8.97 -18.00
C TYR A 29 1.72 8.43 -19.34
N PHE A 30 2.82 7.69 -19.32
CA PHE A 30 3.40 7.09 -20.50
C PHE A 30 2.43 6.13 -21.20
N GLN A 31 1.71 5.29 -20.46
CA GLN A 31 0.75 4.35 -21.05
C GLN A 31 -0.39 5.07 -21.78
N VAL A 32 -0.90 6.16 -21.23
CA VAL A 32 -2.02 6.91 -21.81
C VAL A 32 -1.58 7.77 -22.98
N THR A 33 -0.45 8.45 -22.88
CA THR A 33 0.00 9.44 -23.86
C THR A 33 0.88 8.84 -24.95
N GLN A 34 1.57 7.72 -24.68
CA GLN A 34 2.64 7.15 -25.49
C GLN A 34 3.78 8.15 -25.75
N ASP A 35 3.97 9.09 -24.82
CA ASP A 35 5.02 10.11 -24.88
C ASP A 35 6.39 9.47 -24.60
N THR A 36 7.04 9.04 -25.68
CA THR A 36 8.37 8.43 -25.62
C THR A 36 9.47 9.43 -25.29
N GLU A 37 9.29 10.71 -25.62
CA GLU A 37 10.24 11.77 -25.29
C GLU A 37 10.28 12.01 -23.78
N PHE A 38 9.12 12.06 -23.13
CA PHE A 38 9.03 12.13 -21.69
C PHE A 38 9.66 10.90 -21.01
N LEU A 39 9.37 9.70 -21.52
CA LEU A 39 9.95 8.48 -20.95
C LEU A 39 11.47 8.45 -21.09
N ASP A 40 11.99 8.77 -22.28
CA ASP A 40 13.44 8.87 -22.55
C ASP A 40 14.09 9.96 -21.68
N GLY A 41 13.47 11.15 -21.62
CA GLY A 41 14.05 12.31 -20.91
C GLY A 41 14.11 12.14 -19.39
N TYR A 42 13.01 11.70 -18.77
CA TYR A 42 12.83 11.74 -17.32
C TYR A 42 12.23 10.46 -16.72
N GLY A 43 11.19 9.90 -17.36
CA GLY A 43 10.38 8.86 -16.76
C GLY A 43 11.15 7.57 -16.48
N ALA A 44 12.03 7.15 -17.38
CA ALA A 44 12.85 5.97 -17.24
C ALA A 44 13.80 6.08 -16.04
N GLU A 45 14.47 7.22 -15.91
CA GLU A 45 15.38 7.50 -14.80
C GLU A 45 14.67 7.43 -13.45
N LEU A 46 13.51 8.10 -13.32
CA LEU A 46 12.71 8.07 -12.10
C LEU A 46 12.31 6.65 -11.70
N ILE A 47 11.87 5.83 -12.65
CA ILE A 47 11.49 4.43 -12.36
C ILE A 47 12.70 3.60 -11.93
N LEU A 48 13.86 3.76 -12.59
CA LEU A 48 15.09 3.02 -12.24
C LEU A 48 15.62 3.42 -10.86
N GLU A 49 15.65 4.71 -10.53
CA GLU A 49 16.09 5.20 -9.21
C GLU A 49 15.18 4.71 -8.07
N ILE A 50 13.86 4.71 -8.30
CA ILE A 50 12.92 4.19 -7.31
C ILE A 50 13.08 2.67 -7.15
N ALA A 51 13.40 1.94 -8.22
CA ALA A 51 13.70 0.52 -8.15
C ALA A 51 14.99 0.24 -7.37
N HIS A 52 16.04 1.03 -7.57
CA HIS A 52 17.26 1.00 -6.77
C HIS A 52 16.98 1.16 -5.29
N PHE A 53 16.15 2.16 -4.94
CA PHE A 53 15.76 2.39 -3.55
C PHE A 53 15.09 1.14 -2.96
N TRP A 54 14.11 0.55 -3.64
CA TRP A 54 13.42 -0.65 -3.14
C TRP A 54 14.35 -1.86 -3.04
N SER A 55 15.23 -2.04 -4.02
CA SER A 55 16.26 -3.09 -3.98
C SER A 55 17.20 -2.91 -2.79
N SER A 56 17.59 -1.67 -2.48
CA SER A 56 18.54 -1.36 -1.42
C SER A 56 18.04 -1.66 -0.01
N ILE A 57 16.72 -1.54 0.24
CA ILE A 57 16.12 -1.76 1.56
C ILE A 57 15.47 -3.15 1.71
N ALA A 58 15.31 -3.90 0.61
CA ALA A 58 14.83 -5.27 0.66
C ALA A 58 15.92 -6.20 1.19
N SER A 59 15.65 -6.92 2.28
CA SER A 59 16.52 -7.91 2.89
C SER A 59 16.00 -9.31 2.65
N PHE A 60 16.90 -10.28 2.45
CA PHE A 60 16.51 -11.67 2.25
C PHE A 60 16.46 -12.41 3.59
N ASP A 61 15.30 -12.95 3.92
CA ASP A 61 15.11 -13.88 5.02
C ASP A 61 15.31 -15.31 4.51
N ALA A 62 16.34 -15.98 5.04
CA ALA A 62 16.71 -17.33 4.64
C ALA A 62 15.76 -18.41 5.19
N GLU A 63 15.04 -18.15 6.29
CA GLU A 63 14.09 -19.08 6.87
C GLU A 63 12.78 -19.11 6.07
N ARG A 64 12.30 -17.94 5.67
CA ARG A 64 11.12 -17.80 4.80
C ARG A 64 11.43 -18.01 3.32
N GLU A 65 12.72 -17.96 2.93
CA GLU A 65 13.19 -17.92 1.53
C GLU A 65 12.55 -16.77 0.73
N ARG A 66 12.32 -15.62 1.39
CA ARG A 66 11.62 -14.44 0.85
C ARG A 66 12.40 -13.16 1.13
N TYR A 67 12.15 -12.13 0.31
CA TYR A 67 12.60 -10.78 0.61
C TYR A 67 11.58 -10.05 1.48
N GLU A 68 12.07 -9.26 2.40
CA GLU A 68 11.30 -8.50 3.37
C GLU A 68 11.66 -7.01 3.34
N ILE A 69 10.71 -6.16 3.68
CA ILE A 69 10.91 -4.73 3.87
C ILE A 69 10.46 -4.37 5.29
N HIS A 70 11.36 -3.71 6.03
CA HIS A 70 11.14 -3.33 7.41
C HIS A 70 11.19 -1.81 7.60
N GLY A 71 10.63 -1.30 8.71
CA GLY A 71 10.69 0.10 9.07
C GLY A 71 9.92 0.99 8.11
N VAL A 72 8.71 0.59 7.73
CA VAL A 72 7.83 1.32 6.83
C VAL A 72 6.48 1.61 7.48
N MET A 73 5.77 2.57 6.92
CA MET A 73 4.38 2.88 7.21
C MET A 73 3.59 2.83 5.90
N GLY A 74 2.42 2.19 5.92
CA GLY A 74 1.53 2.12 4.78
C GLY A 74 0.76 3.42 4.53
N PRO A 75 -0.14 3.46 3.52
CA PRO A 75 -1.09 4.54 3.32
C PRO A 75 -2.05 4.77 4.49
N ASP A 76 -2.36 3.72 5.26
CA ASP A 76 -3.14 3.82 6.49
C ASP A 76 -2.30 4.47 7.59
N GLU A 77 -2.68 5.66 8.01
CA GLU A 77 -1.95 6.43 9.00
C GLU A 77 -2.20 5.96 10.44
N TYR A 78 -3.06 4.95 10.66
CA TYR A 78 -3.38 4.46 12.00
C TYR A 78 -2.32 3.51 12.56
N HIS A 79 -1.61 2.79 11.69
CA HIS A 79 -0.56 1.89 12.11
C HIS A 79 0.81 2.43 11.67
N ASP A 80 1.59 2.86 12.63
CA ASP A 80 2.94 3.39 12.43
C ASP A 80 4.03 2.62 13.21
N ASP A 81 3.61 1.75 14.14
CA ASP A 81 4.48 0.83 14.87
C ASP A 81 3.73 -0.43 15.36
N TYR A 82 4.47 -1.33 16.00
CA TYR A 82 3.88 -2.46 16.72
C TYR A 82 3.55 -2.07 18.16
N PRO A 83 2.54 -2.71 18.81
CA PRO A 83 2.24 -2.46 20.20
C PRO A 83 3.49 -2.63 21.06
N ASP A 84 3.79 -1.59 21.86
CA ASP A 84 4.91 -1.59 22.80
C ASP A 84 6.31 -1.76 22.15
N ALA A 85 6.44 -1.46 20.86
CA ALA A 85 7.72 -1.50 20.14
C ALA A 85 8.65 -0.36 20.58
N PRO A 86 9.98 -0.58 20.58
CA PRO A 86 10.96 0.45 20.97
C PRO A 86 11.19 1.49 19.86
N ALA A 87 10.77 1.22 18.64
CA ALA A 87 10.95 2.09 17.48
C ALA A 87 9.76 1.98 16.54
N ALA A 88 9.42 3.09 15.89
CA ALA A 88 8.37 3.15 14.88
C ALA A 88 8.74 2.36 13.62
N GLY A 89 7.71 1.92 12.92
CA GLY A 89 7.80 1.21 11.64
C GLY A 89 7.30 -0.22 11.68
N LEU A 90 6.63 -0.59 10.62
CA LEU A 90 6.05 -1.91 10.40
C LEU A 90 6.96 -2.76 9.52
N SER A 91 6.80 -4.07 9.61
CA SER A 91 7.46 -5.03 8.72
C SER A 91 6.46 -5.56 7.69
N ASN A 92 6.91 -5.67 6.45
CA ASN A 92 6.15 -6.32 5.39
C ASN A 92 4.73 -5.76 5.21
N ASN A 93 4.61 -4.44 5.13
CA ASN A 93 3.34 -3.84 4.75
C ASN A 93 2.95 -4.31 3.33
N ALA A 94 1.80 -4.97 3.20
CA ALA A 94 1.39 -5.64 1.97
C ALA A 94 1.30 -4.68 0.78
N TYR A 95 0.73 -3.48 0.99
CA TYR A 95 0.67 -2.45 -0.05
C TYR A 95 2.06 -2.04 -0.51
N THR A 96 2.95 -1.74 0.43
CA THR A 96 4.32 -1.33 0.14
C THR A 96 5.08 -2.42 -0.62
N ASN A 97 4.99 -3.68 -0.17
CA ASN A 97 5.68 -4.81 -0.79
C ASN A 97 5.18 -5.09 -2.22
N ILE A 98 3.87 -5.08 -2.44
CA ILE A 98 3.28 -5.26 -3.78
C ILE A 98 3.65 -4.09 -4.70
N MET A 99 3.61 -2.85 -4.21
CA MET A 99 4.02 -1.68 -4.99
C MET A 99 5.51 -1.72 -5.34
N ALA A 100 6.37 -2.16 -4.42
CA ALA A 100 7.80 -2.35 -4.70
C ALA A 100 8.02 -3.41 -5.80
N VAL A 101 7.32 -4.54 -5.74
CA VAL A 101 7.34 -5.56 -6.81
C VAL A 101 6.89 -4.99 -8.14
N TRP A 102 5.83 -4.20 -8.14
CA TRP A 102 5.33 -3.54 -9.35
C TRP A 102 6.39 -2.60 -9.95
N VAL A 103 7.03 -1.77 -9.12
CA VAL A 103 8.10 -0.86 -9.55
C VAL A 103 9.28 -1.63 -10.15
N LEU A 104 9.75 -2.68 -9.47
CA LEU A 104 10.85 -3.52 -9.97
C LEU A 104 10.52 -4.15 -11.34
N ARG A 105 9.27 -4.62 -11.52
CA ARG A 105 8.81 -5.13 -12.83
C ARG A 105 8.83 -4.04 -13.91
N ARG A 106 8.46 -2.80 -13.58
CA ARG A 106 8.53 -1.68 -14.54
C ARG A 106 9.97 -1.32 -14.87
N ALA A 107 10.85 -1.28 -13.86
CA ALA A 107 12.27 -1.05 -14.07
C ALA A 107 12.93 -2.10 -14.99
N LEU A 108 12.54 -3.37 -14.86
CA LEU A 108 12.98 -4.44 -15.76
C LEU A 108 12.47 -4.25 -17.20
N ALA A 109 11.31 -3.62 -17.38
CA ALA A 109 10.70 -3.41 -18.70
C ALA A 109 11.14 -2.11 -19.39
N VAL A 110 11.51 -1.08 -18.63
CA VAL A 110 11.88 0.26 -19.12
C VAL A 110 13.02 0.24 -20.13
N PRO A 111 14.13 -0.53 -19.95
CA PRO A 111 15.25 -0.53 -20.90
C PRO A 111 14.88 -0.91 -22.35
N ALA A 112 13.78 -1.67 -22.53
CA ALA A 112 13.27 -2.04 -23.85
C ALA A 112 12.32 -0.98 -24.46
N ARG A 113 12.03 0.10 -23.72
CA ARG A 113 11.09 1.16 -24.09
C ARG A 113 11.74 2.50 -24.41
N VAL A 114 13.03 2.63 -24.10
CA VAL A 114 13.84 3.82 -24.33
C VAL A 114 14.82 3.57 -25.49
N SER A 115 15.36 4.65 -26.06
CA SER A 115 16.38 4.56 -27.11
C SER A 115 17.64 3.83 -26.63
N ASP A 116 18.36 3.19 -27.54
CA ASP A 116 19.59 2.46 -27.22
C ASP A 116 20.66 3.36 -26.58
N MET A 117 20.76 4.61 -27.06
CA MET A 117 21.68 5.60 -26.50
C MET A 117 21.30 5.96 -25.07
N ARG A 118 20.02 6.25 -24.83
CA ARG A 118 19.54 6.59 -23.48
C ARG A 118 19.64 5.42 -22.51
N ARG A 119 19.35 4.21 -22.98
CA ARG A 119 19.57 3.00 -22.18
C ARG A 119 21.01 2.86 -21.73
N ALA A 120 21.99 2.98 -22.64
CA ALA A 120 23.39 2.87 -22.30
C ALA A 120 23.83 3.96 -21.30
N GLU A 121 23.37 5.19 -21.51
CA GLU A 121 23.61 6.30 -20.58
C GLU A 121 23.06 6.01 -19.19
N LEU A 122 21.77 5.63 -19.07
CA LEU A 122 21.11 5.34 -17.80
C LEU A 122 21.77 4.20 -17.06
N MET A 123 22.09 3.08 -17.73
CA MET A 123 22.77 1.95 -17.12
C MET A 123 24.12 2.35 -16.55
N THR A 124 24.88 3.19 -17.27
CA THR A 124 26.18 3.66 -16.80
C THR A 124 26.07 4.68 -15.66
N ARG A 125 25.18 5.66 -15.79
CA ARG A 125 25.03 6.77 -14.83
C ARG A 125 24.46 6.30 -13.49
N LEU A 126 23.50 5.38 -13.53
CA LEU A 126 22.84 4.85 -12.35
C LEU A 126 23.52 3.58 -11.82
N ASP A 127 24.64 3.17 -12.41
CA ASP A 127 25.37 1.94 -12.06
C ASP A 127 24.47 0.69 -12.04
N VAL A 128 23.53 0.61 -13.00
CA VAL A 128 22.64 -0.56 -13.11
C VAL A 128 23.40 -1.71 -13.77
N THR A 129 23.94 -2.56 -12.93
CA THR A 129 24.71 -3.73 -13.36
C THR A 129 23.82 -4.93 -13.69
N ARG A 130 24.42 -5.98 -14.29
CA ARG A 130 23.70 -7.26 -14.50
C ARG A 130 23.29 -7.91 -13.19
N ASP A 131 24.08 -7.77 -12.15
CA ASP A 131 23.79 -8.32 -10.82
C ASP A 131 22.61 -7.58 -10.18
N GLU A 132 22.55 -6.26 -10.36
CA GLU A 132 21.41 -5.46 -9.89
C GLU A 132 20.11 -5.85 -10.63
N ILE A 133 20.15 -6.03 -11.93
CA ILE A 133 19.01 -6.51 -12.72
C ILE A 133 18.56 -7.91 -12.26
N ALA A 134 19.51 -8.81 -12.02
CA ALA A 134 19.21 -10.15 -11.49
C ALA A 134 18.59 -10.09 -10.09
N ARG A 135 19.09 -9.16 -9.24
CA ARG A 135 18.53 -8.91 -7.92
C ARG A 135 17.10 -8.36 -7.99
N TRP A 136 16.78 -7.41 -8.88
CA TRP A 136 15.42 -6.91 -9.10
C TRP A 136 14.46 -8.02 -9.54
N GLU A 137 14.93 -8.86 -10.47
CA GLU A 137 14.16 -10.03 -10.93
C GLU A 137 13.86 -10.98 -9.77
N ASP A 138 14.86 -11.28 -8.96
CA ASP A 138 14.74 -12.18 -7.81
C ASP A 138 13.83 -11.61 -6.72
N ILE A 139 14.02 -10.35 -6.31
CA ILE A 139 13.14 -9.67 -5.34
C ILE A 139 11.69 -9.70 -5.83
N SER A 140 11.46 -9.38 -7.11
CA SER A 140 10.10 -9.32 -7.68
C SER A 140 9.40 -10.68 -7.79
N ARG A 141 10.13 -11.78 -7.61
CA ARG A 141 9.57 -13.14 -7.54
C ARG A 141 9.41 -13.68 -6.13
N ARG A 142 10.19 -13.17 -5.19
CA ARG A 142 10.29 -13.72 -3.84
C ARG A 142 9.97 -12.71 -2.74
N MET A 143 9.38 -11.56 -3.06
CA MET A 143 8.92 -10.62 -2.02
C MET A 143 7.85 -11.29 -1.16
N TYR A 144 7.98 -11.14 0.16
CA TYR A 144 7.00 -11.63 1.12
C TYR A 144 5.73 -10.78 1.11
N VAL A 145 4.59 -11.43 1.13
CA VAL A 145 3.28 -10.80 1.33
C VAL A 145 2.60 -11.54 2.48
N PRO A 146 2.27 -10.85 3.58
CA PRO A 146 1.61 -11.49 4.71
C PRO A 146 0.18 -11.87 4.33
N MET A 147 -0.14 -13.16 4.47
CA MET A 147 -1.47 -13.71 4.18
C MET A 147 -1.93 -14.63 5.30
N GLN A 148 -3.20 -14.53 5.65
CA GLN A 148 -3.86 -15.43 6.58
C GLN A 148 -4.30 -16.72 5.87
N ASP A 149 -4.51 -17.78 6.63
CA ASP A 149 -4.88 -19.10 6.10
C ASP A 149 -6.20 -19.10 5.32
N ASP A 150 -7.11 -18.18 5.63
CA ASP A 150 -8.38 -17.98 4.96
C ASP A 150 -8.31 -17.11 3.69
N GLY A 151 -7.10 -16.73 3.26
CA GLY A 151 -6.86 -15.92 2.05
C GLY A 151 -7.08 -14.41 2.25
N ILE A 152 -7.17 -13.95 3.49
CA ILE A 152 -7.09 -12.52 3.79
C ILE A 152 -5.64 -12.07 3.67
N ILE A 153 -5.41 -11.00 2.94
CA ILE A 153 -4.11 -10.32 2.89
C ILE A 153 -4.00 -9.46 4.15
N SER A 154 -3.03 -9.74 5.04
CA SER A 154 -2.79 -8.90 6.21
C SER A 154 -2.18 -7.55 5.79
N GLN A 155 -2.55 -6.45 6.46
CA GLN A 155 -1.97 -5.14 6.15
C GLN A 155 -0.45 -5.11 6.31
N PHE A 156 0.05 -5.84 7.31
CA PHE A 156 1.48 -6.00 7.60
C PHE A 156 1.71 -7.30 8.39
N ASP A 157 2.93 -7.70 8.56
CA ASP A 157 3.30 -8.91 9.30
C ASP A 157 2.83 -8.81 10.76
N GLY A 158 2.06 -9.78 11.24
CA GLY A 158 1.49 -9.78 12.59
C GLY A 158 0.16 -9.03 12.77
N TYR A 159 -0.40 -8.42 11.73
CA TYR A 159 -1.70 -7.72 11.81
C TYR A 159 -2.83 -8.63 12.35
N GLU A 160 -2.82 -9.91 11.99
CA GLU A 160 -3.82 -10.89 12.43
C GLU A 160 -3.80 -11.17 13.93
N THR A 161 -2.71 -10.82 14.62
CA THR A 161 -2.57 -11.01 16.08
C THR A 161 -3.12 -9.84 16.90
N LEU A 162 -3.42 -8.71 16.25
CA LEU A 162 -3.98 -7.54 16.92
C LEU A 162 -5.40 -7.82 17.44
N ARG A 163 -5.84 -7.01 18.40
CA ARG A 163 -7.16 -7.13 19.01
C ARG A 163 -8.26 -6.66 18.07
N GLU A 164 -9.43 -7.25 18.17
CA GLU A 164 -10.64 -6.66 17.57
C GLU A 164 -11.08 -5.46 18.43
N LEU A 165 -11.54 -4.38 17.76
CA LEU A 165 -12.14 -3.23 18.42
C LEU A 165 -13.62 -3.50 18.67
N ASP A 166 -14.14 -3.08 19.84
CA ASP A 166 -15.57 -3.05 20.07
C ASP A 166 -16.23 -1.83 19.39
N TRP A 167 -16.51 -1.99 18.10
CA TRP A 167 -17.04 -0.92 17.25
C TRP A 167 -18.37 -0.36 17.76
N ASP A 168 -19.24 -1.20 18.34
CA ASP A 168 -20.56 -0.81 18.79
C ASP A 168 -20.48 0.00 20.09
N ASP A 169 -19.57 -0.38 21.01
CA ASP A 169 -19.29 0.42 22.19
C ASP A 169 -18.73 1.79 21.81
N TYR A 170 -17.73 1.85 20.92
CA TYR A 170 -17.17 3.14 20.50
C TYR A 170 -18.17 4.03 19.78
N ARG A 171 -19.03 3.48 18.91
CA ARG A 171 -20.12 4.24 18.27
C ARG A 171 -21.13 4.75 19.29
N THR A 172 -21.47 3.95 20.28
CA THR A 172 -22.42 4.32 21.34
C THR A 172 -21.88 5.46 22.21
N ARG A 173 -20.61 5.36 22.61
CA ARG A 173 -19.98 6.36 23.49
C ARG A 173 -19.67 7.69 22.80
N TYR A 174 -19.24 7.64 21.54
CA TYR A 174 -18.70 8.81 20.86
C TYR A 174 -19.54 9.32 19.68
N GLY A 175 -20.47 8.53 19.17
CA GLY A 175 -21.28 8.85 17.99
C GLY A 175 -20.44 8.91 16.72
N ASN A 176 -19.67 9.97 16.54
CA ASN A 176 -18.74 10.10 15.42
C ASN A 176 -17.36 9.52 15.79
N ILE A 177 -16.99 8.42 15.13
CA ILE A 177 -15.70 7.72 15.32
C ILE A 177 -14.74 7.86 14.13
N GLN A 178 -14.96 8.81 13.23
CA GLN A 178 -14.09 9.03 12.08
C GLN A 178 -12.62 9.30 12.45
N ARG A 179 -12.40 9.97 13.58
CA ARG A 179 -11.07 10.22 14.15
C ARG A 179 -10.83 9.34 15.37
N LEU A 180 -10.93 8.03 15.15
CA LEU A 180 -10.73 7.01 16.19
C LEU A 180 -9.33 7.06 16.78
N ASP A 181 -8.33 7.45 15.99
CA ASP A 181 -6.96 7.73 16.43
C ASP A 181 -6.92 8.75 17.60
N LEU A 182 -7.65 9.86 17.46
CA LEU A 182 -7.71 10.89 18.48
C LEU A 182 -8.48 10.44 19.73
N ILE A 183 -9.49 9.59 19.55
CA ILE A 183 -10.30 9.03 20.64
C ILE A 183 -9.44 8.08 21.48
N LEU A 184 -8.83 7.08 20.85
CA LEU A 184 -7.96 6.09 21.51
C LEU A 184 -6.84 6.79 22.26
N GLN A 185 -6.17 7.76 21.64
CA GLN A 185 -5.11 8.50 22.28
C GLN A 185 -5.61 9.28 23.53
N ALA A 186 -6.83 9.82 23.49
CA ALA A 186 -7.41 10.50 24.65
C ALA A 186 -7.69 9.52 25.80
N GLU A 187 -7.97 8.27 25.48
CA GLU A 187 -8.14 7.17 26.45
C GLU A 187 -6.80 6.52 26.88
N HIS A 188 -5.65 7.08 26.48
CA HIS A 188 -4.32 6.51 26.73
C HIS A 188 -4.08 5.18 26.03
N ASP A 189 -4.71 4.99 24.90
CA ASP A 189 -4.58 3.83 24.04
C ASP A 189 -4.10 4.24 22.62
N THR A 190 -3.90 3.27 21.72
CA THR A 190 -3.34 3.49 20.39
C THR A 190 -4.03 2.62 19.34
N PRO A 191 -4.23 3.10 18.11
CA PRO A 191 -4.66 2.28 16.99
C PRO A 191 -3.79 1.03 16.77
N ASN A 192 -2.51 1.12 17.06
CA ASN A 192 -1.54 0.04 16.86
C ASN A 192 -1.90 -1.29 17.56
N ARG A 193 -2.80 -1.27 18.55
CA ARG A 193 -3.23 -2.47 19.26
C ARG A 193 -4.41 -3.20 18.61
N TYR A 194 -5.04 -2.61 17.61
CA TYR A 194 -6.33 -3.08 17.10
C TYR A 194 -6.32 -3.35 15.61
N LYS A 195 -7.13 -4.33 15.18
CA LYS A 195 -7.46 -4.55 13.77
C LYS A 195 -8.44 -3.47 13.32
N LEU A 196 -7.93 -2.33 12.96
CA LEU A 196 -8.71 -1.21 12.47
C LEU A 196 -7.93 -0.42 11.43
N SER A 197 -8.58 0.45 10.69
CA SER A 197 -7.94 1.33 9.73
C SER A 197 -8.74 2.63 9.56
N LYS A 198 -8.05 3.69 9.21
CA LYS A 198 -8.64 4.91 8.67
C LYS A 198 -9.08 4.67 7.23
N GLN A 199 -8.19 4.05 6.45
CA GLN A 199 -8.40 3.50 5.12
C GLN A 199 -7.48 2.28 4.94
N ALA A 200 -8.03 1.10 4.71
CA ALA A 200 -7.23 -0.11 4.67
C ALA A 200 -6.25 -0.14 3.49
N ASP A 201 -4.98 -0.41 3.76
CA ASP A 201 -3.90 -0.50 2.76
C ASP A 201 -4.20 -1.53 1.67
N VAL A 202 -4.76 -2.68 2.06
CA VAL A 202 -5.12 -3.74 1.13
C VAL A 202 -6.20 -3.28 0.14
N LEU A 203 -7.15 -2.46 0.57
CA LEU A 203 -8.17 -1.91 -0.34
C LEU A 203 -7.58 -0.90 -1.33
N MET A 204 -6.48 -0.23 -0.97
CA MET A 204 -5.75 0.62 -1.89
C MET A 204 -5.13 -0.17 -3.04
N LEU A 205 -4.69 -1.42 -2.82
CA LEU A 205 -4.24 -2.29 -3.92
C LEU A 205 -5.36 -2.53 -4.94
N PHE A 206 -6.58 -2.80 -4.46
CA PHE A 206 -7.74 -3.05 -5.33
C PHE A 206 -8.27 -1.78 -6.01
N TYR A 207 -7.91 -0.62 -5.49
CA TYR A 207 -8.18 0.67 -6.11
C TYR A 207 -7.18 0.99 -7.22
N VAL A 208 -5.88 0.76 -6.97
CA VAL A 208 -4.77 1.10 -7.86
C VAL A 208 -4.66 0.12 -9.02
N PHE A 209 -4.83 -1.17 -8.78
CA PHE A 209 -4.63 -2.22 -9.77
C PHE A 209 -5.93 -2.86 -10.23
N SER A 210 -5.95 -3.31 -11.49
CA SER A 210 -6.99 -4.20 -11.96
C SER A 210 -6.85 -5.61 -11.32
N ALA A 211 -7.93 -6.38 -11.31
CA ALA A 211 -7.90 -7.76 -10.82
C ALA A 211 -6.91 -8.63 -11.63
N GLU A 212 -6.75 -8.35 -12.91
CA GLU A 212 -5.81 -9.02 -13.81
C GLU A 212 -4.36 -8.73 -13.42
N GLU A 213 -4.02 -7.44 -13.19
CA GLU A 213 -2.68 -7.05 -12.75
C GLU A 213 -2.33 -7.64 -11.38
N LEU A 214 -3.27 -7.63 -10.44
CA LEU A 214 -3.07 -8.27 -9.14
C LEU A 214 -2.83 -9.77 -9.29
N ARG A 215 -3.64 -10.45 -10.10
CA ARG A 215 -3.45 -11.87 -10.36
C ARG A 215 -2.07 -12.18 -10.95
N GLU A 216 -1.57 -11.35 -11.87
CA GLU A 216 -0.21 -11.48 -12.41
C GLU A 216 0.87 -11.23 -11.35
N LEU A 217 0.71 -10.23 -10.49
CA LEU A 217 1.66 -9.92 -9.42
C LEU A 217 1.72 -11.05 -8.39
N PHE A 218 0.57 -11.55 -7.94
CA PHE A 218 0.50 -12.66 -6.99
C PHE A 218 1.01 -13.98 -7.59
N ALA A 219 0.67 -14.28 -8.84
CA ALA A 219 1.20 -15.45 -9.55
C ALA A 219 2.73 -15.39 -9.69
N ARG A 220 3.29 -14.21 -10.00
CA ARG A 220 4.75 -14.00 -10.05
C ARG A 220 5.41 -14.27 -8.72
N LEU A 221 4.78 -13.90 -7.63
CA LEU A 221 5.25 -14.10 -6.26
C LEU A 221 5.01 -15.52 -5.73
N GLY A 222 4.25 -16.34 -6.47
CA GLY A 222 3.89 -17.71 -6.07
C GLY A 222 2.81 -17.76 -4.99
N TYR A 223 1.99 -16.70 -4.84
CA TYR A 223 0.84 -16.69 -3.96
C TYR A 223 -0.46 -16.98 -4.71
N PRO A 224 -1.43 -17.65 -4.08
CA PRO A 224 -2.76 -17.82 -4.66
C PRO A 224 -3.50 -16.46 -4.71
N PHE A 225 -4.25 -16.24 -5.79
CA PHE A 225 -5.15 -15.09 -5.91
C PHE A 225 -6.43 -15.57 -6.61
N GLU A 226 -7.37 -16.01 -5.79
CA GLU A 226 -8.61 -16.63 -6.24
C GLU A 226 -9.65 -15.59 -6.66
N TYR A 227 -10.73 -16.04 -7.29
CA TYR A 227 -11.80 -15.17 -7.76
C TYR A 227 -12.46 -14.40 -6.60
N ASP A 228 -12.55 -14.99 -5.43
CA ASP A 228 -13.17 -14.41 -4.24
C ASP A 228 -12.19 -13.66 -3.33
N THR A 229 -10.89 -13.60 -3.68
CA THR A 229 -9.88 -12.89 -2.87
C THR A 229 -10.26 -11.43 -2.66
N ILE A 230 -10.63 -10.70 -3.73
CA ILE A 230 -11.04 -9.30 -3.62
C ILE A 230 -12.29 -9.13 -2.77
N PRO A 231 -13.45 -9.75 -3.07
CA PRO A 231 -14.66 -9.56 -2.27
C PRO A 231 -14.49 -9.97 -0.81
N ARG A 232 -13.74 -11.01 -0.51
CA ARG A 232 -13.44 -11.47 0.86
C ARG A 232 -12.66 -10.42 1.63
N ASN A 233 -11.59 -9.90 1.05
CA ASN A 233 -10.79 -8.83 1.66
C ASN A 233 -11.58 -7.53 1.82
N VAL A 234 -12.40 -7.17 0.83
CA VAL A 234 -13.30 -6.00 0.93
C VAL A 234 -14.24 -6.13 2.12
N ALA A 235 -14.90 -7.28 2.28
CA ALA A 235 -15.80 -7.51 3.41
C ALA A 235 -15.05 -7.44 4.75
N TYR A 236 -13.86 -8.04 4.84
CA TYR A 236 -13.04 -8.06 6.04
C TYR A 236 -12.62 -6.65 6.48
N TYR A 237 -12.07 -5.85 5.56
CA TYR A 237 -11.56 -4.51 5.87
C TYR A 237 -12.66 -3.46 6.00
N SER A 238 -13.76 -3.57 5.24
CA SER A 238 -14.91 -2.65 5.39
C SER A 238 -15.52 -2.71 6.79
N ALA A 239 -15.55 -3.89 7.41
CA ALA A 239 -16.02 -4.05 8.79
C ALA A 239 -15.06 -3.44 9.84
N ARG A 240 -13.81 -3.15 9.46
CA ARG A 240 -12.72 -2.67 10.34
C ARG A 240 -12.20 -1.29 9.97
N THR A 241 -12.97 -0.50 9.22
CA THR A 241 -12.58 0.84 8.76
C THR A 241 -13.44 1.89 9.43
N SER A 242 -12.80 2.93 9.99
CA SER A 242 -13.48 4.06 10.63
C SER A 242 -14.04 5.09 9.64
N HIS A 243 -13.67 4.98 8.34
CA HIS A 243 -14.02 5.92 7.28
C HIS A 243 -13.67 7.38 7.60
N GLY A 244 -12.52 7.58 8.27
CA GLY A 244 -12.05 8.88 8.72
C GLY A 244 -11.49 9.81 7.63
N SER A 245 -11.54 9.40 6.37
CA SER A 245 -11.02 10.14 5.21
C SER A 245 -12.03 10.16 4.08
N THR A 246 -12.16 11.28 3.36
CA THR A 246 -12.92 11.38 2.11
C THR A 246 -12.41 10.40 1.05
N LEU A 247 -11.09 10.21 0.97
CA LEU A 247 -10.47 9.23 0.09
C LEU A 247 -10.99 7.80 0.35
N CYS A 248 -11.20 7.44 1.61
CA CYS A 248 -11.73 6.13 1.97
C CYS A 248 -13.08 5.84 1.28
N ARG A 249 -14.00 6.82 1.25
CA ARG A 249 -15.30 6.69 0.60
C ARG A 249 -15.17 6.53 -0.92
N VAL A 250 -14.25 7.28 -1.55
CA VAL A 250 -13.95 7.15 -2.98
C VAL A 250 -13.41 5.75 -3.30
N VAL A 251 -12.45 5.27 -2.51
CA VAL A 251 -11.87 3.93 -2.67
C VAL A 251 -12.94 2.84 -2.53
N HIS A 252 -13.79 2.91 -1.48
CA HIS A 252 -14.87 1.94 -1.28
C HIS A 252 -15.90 1.99 -2.42
N ALA A 253 -16.29 3.19 -2.87
CA ALA A 253 -17.17 3.34 -4.02
C ALA A 253 -16.62 2.64 -5.27
N TRP A 254 -15.34 2.85 -5.55
CA TRP A 254 -14.67 2.24 -6.70
C TRP A 254 -14.55 0.72 -6.58
N VAL A 255 -14.05 0.22 -5.45
CA VAL A 255 -13.80 -1.21 -5.24
C VAL A 255 -15.11 -2.01 -5.25
N LEU A 256 -16.19 -1.47 -4.66
CA LEU A 256 -17.51 -2.09 -4.64
C LEU A 256 -18.28 -2.00 -5.96
N ALA A 257 -17.89 -1.14 -6.89
CA ALA A 257 -18.63 -0.89 -8.12
C ALA A 257 -18.92 -2.16 -8.95
N ARG A 258 -18.05 -3.17 -8.85
CA ARG A 258 -18.16 -4.44 -9.57
C ARG A 258 -18.90 -5.54 -8.80
N SER A 259 -18.98 -5.44 -7.48
CA SER A 259 -19.51 -6.51 -6.61
C SER A 259 -20.76 -6.11 -5.84
N ASP A 260 -20.85 -4.86 -5.36
CA ASP A 260 -21.99 -4.32 -4.60
C ASP A 260 -22.32 -2.90 -5.08
N ARG A 261 -23.10 -2.80 -6.15
CA ARG A 261 -23.51 -1.50 -6.71
C ARG A 261 -24.30 -0.61 -5.72
N PRO A 262 -25.25 -1.13 -4.91
CA PRO A 262 -25.91 -0.31 -3.89
C PRO A 262 -24.94 0.26 -2.86
N GLY A 263 -24.00 -0.55 -2.36
CA GLY A 263 -22.93 -0.10 -1.45
C GLY A 263 -22.01 0.93 -2.10
N SER A 264 -21.59 0.69 -3.34
CA SER A 264 -20.79 1.64 -4.12
C SER A 264 -21.47 2.99 -4.25
N MET A 265 -22.77 3.02 -4.64
CA MET A 265 -23.52 4.27 -4.79
C MET A 265 -23.71 5.01 -3.46
N ARG A 266 -23.89 4.28 -2.35
CA ARG A 266 -23.94 4.89 -1.03
C ARG A 266 -22.64 5.61 -0.68
N TYR A 267 -21.49 4.94 -0.80
CA TYR A 267 -20.20 5.57 -0.54
C TYR A 267 -19.89 6.72 -1.50
N PHE A 268 -20.29 6.61 -2.76
CA PHE A 268 -20.15 7.71 -3.72
C PHE A 268 -20.98 8.95 -3.32
N ALA A 269 -22.23 8.75 -2.92
CA ALA A 269 -23.08 9.84 -2.43
C ALA A 269 -22.50 10.48 -1.14
N GLU A 270 -22.00 9.67 -0.22
CA GLU A 270 -21.34 10.17 1.00
C GLU A 270 -20.04 10.94 0.69
N ALA A 271 -19.27 10.51 -0.32
CA ALA A 271 -18.09 11.23 -0.76
C ALA A 271 -18.42 12.61 -1.33
N LEU A 272 -19.48 12.70 -2.15
CA LEU A 272 -19.96 13.99 -2.70
C LEU A 272 -20.52 14.94 -1.64
N GLN A 273 -21.08 14.41 -0.54
CA GLN A 273 -21.65 15.21 0.52
C GLN A 273 -20.61 15.73 1.52
N SER A 274 -19.45 15.09 1.60
CA SER A 274 -18.46 15.44 2.61
C SER A 274 -17.81 16.82 2.43
N ASP A 275 -17.86 17.39 1.23
CA ASP A 275 -17.26 18.71 0.91
C ASP A 275 -18.32 19.85 0.81
N VAL A 276 -19.60 19.53 1.00
CA VAL A 276 -20.71 20.52 0.82
C VAL A 276 -21.27 21.00 2.15
N GLY A 277 -20.84 20.44 3.26
CA GLY A 277 -21.37 20.69 4.61
C GLY A 277 -20.48 21.44 5.58
N ASP A 278 -19.28 21.86 5.15
CA ASP A 278 -18.34 22.65 5.98
C ASP A 278 -18.39 24.13 5.67
#